data_cf238dcf82b3a7eff08ef0b6ac9868e2
#
_entry.id   cf238dcf82b3a7eff08ef0b6ac9868e2
#
_cell.length_a   1.000
_cell.length_b   1.000
_cell.length_c   1.000
_cell.angle_alpha   90.00
_cell.angle_beta   90.00
_cell.angle_gamma   90.00
#
_symmetry.space_group_name_H-M   'P 1'
#
loop_
_entity.id
_entity.type
_entity.pdbx_description
1 polymer ?
#
loop_
_entity_poly.entity_id
_entity_poly.type
_entity_poly.pdbx_seq_one_letter_code
_entity_poly.pdbx_strand_id
1 'polypeptide(L)'
;MADEKNVAMSDDLAVTEFNRWAEENGIDVDTTSMNDEEKSTFDSQKRTIVKSIAKGQTVVNDNDDLEITLGAKNPEGYAGTKLVFKAPSAQAYLGMDNFKVNQNVHKMVAYMSAMTGKDIAYFSKIANADFKLFMAVATFFITN
;
A
#
# COMPACT_ATOMS: atom_id res chain seq x y z
N MET A 1 -19.79 14.68 -11.57
CA MET A 1 -18.79 15.20 -10.63
C MET A 1 -17.85 14.13 -10.21
N ALA A 2 -16.57 14.42 -10.25
CA ALA A 2 -15.60 13.45 -9.75
C ALA A 2 -15.89 13.14 -8.28
N ASP A 3 -15.55 11.94 -7.87
CA ASP A 3 -15.67 11.53 -6.49
C ASP A 3 -14.82 12.47 -5.62
N GLU A 4 -15.47 13.17 -4.69
CA GLU A 4 -14.80 14.13 -3.81
C GLU A 4 -13.71 13.48 -2.98
N LYS A 5 -13.82 12.16 -2.69
CA LYS A 5 -12.83 11.42 -1.93
C LYS A 5 -11.49 11.31 -2.66
N ASN A 6 -11.48 11.47 -3.99
CA ASN A 6 -10.28 11.34 -4.80
C ASN A 6 -9.72 12.70 -5.22
N VAL A 7 -10.04 13.74 -4.50
CA VAL A 7 -9.53 15.08 -4.76
C VAL A 7 -8.09 15.19 -4.29
N ALA A 8 -7.24 15.78 -5.13
CA ALA A 8 -5.85 16.04 -4.76
C ALA A 8 -5.78 16.95 -3.53
N MET A 9 -4.75 16.78 -2.72
CA MET A 9 -4.53 17.57 -1.53
C MET A 9 -3.07 18.00 -1.43
N SER A 10 -2.77 18.92 -0.49
CA SER A 10 -1.39 19.33 -0.25
C SER A 10 -0.58 18.19 0.33
N ASP A 11 0.75 18.28 0.19
CA ASP A 11 1.65 17.28 0.75
C ASP A 11 1.52 17.20 2.28
N ASP A 12 1.31 18.34 2.95
CA ASP A 12 1.15 18.35 4.42
C ASP A 12 -0.08 17.58 4.86
N LEU A 13 -1.19 17.74 4.15
CA LEU A 13 -2.42 16.99 4.44
C LEU A 13 -2.23 15.51 4.12
N ALA A 14 -1.52 15.20 3.04
CA ALA A 14 -1.25 13.81 2.67
C ALA A 14 -0.39 13.12 3.73
N VAL A 15 0.61 13.79 4.29
CA VAL A 15 1.42 13.26 5.38
C VAL A 15 0.56 13.02 6.62
N THR A 16 -0.34 13.94 6.95
CA THR A 16 -1.26 13.77 8.07
C THR A 16 -2.13 12.54 7.88
N GLU A 17 -2.66 12.33 6.69
CA GLU A 17 -3.47 11.15 6.38
C GLU A 17 -2.65 9.86 6.44
N PHE A 18 -1.42 9.89 5.93
CA PHE A 18 -0.52 8.74 6.05
C PHE A 18 -0.27 8.38 7.51
N ASN A 19 0.04 9.39 8.34
CA ASN A 19 0.31 9.16 9.76
C ASN A 19 -0.90 8.59 10.49
N ARG A 20 -2.10 9.07 10.16
CA ARG A 20 -3.34 8.55 10.73
C ARG A 20 -3.51 7.07 10.38
N TRP A 21 -3.34 6.74 9.10
CA TRP A 21 -3.43 5.36 8.66
C TRP A 21 -2.41 4.46 9.37
N ALA A 22 -1.15 4.91 9.42
CA ALA A 22 -0.08 4.13 10.04
C ALA A 22 -0.35 3.90 11.54
N GLU A 23 -0.73 4.96 12.25
CA GLU A 23 -1.00 4.87 13.69
C GLU A 23 -2.15 3.92 13.98
N GLU A 24 -3.24 4.04 13.24
CA GLU A 24 -4.43 3.21 13.45
C GLU A 24 -4.18 1.73 13.09
N ASN A 25 -3.20 1.47 12.24
CA ASN A 25 -2.85 0.10 11.84
C ASN A 25 -1.63 -0.45 12.57
N GLY A 26 -1.15 0.24 13.61
CA GLY A 26 -0.05 -0.24 14.43
C GLY A 26 1.30 -0.18 13.75
N ILE A 27 1.45 0.63 12.72
CA ILE A 27 2.71 0.82 12.01
C ILE A 27 3.52 1.90 12.73
N ASP A 28 4.73 1.55 13.17
CA ASP A 28 5.62 2.49 13.85
C ASP A 28 6.23 3.46 12.85
N VAL A 29 5.98 4.75 13.04
CA VAL A 29 6.54 5.80 12.19
C VAL A 29 7.76 6.49 12.81
N ASP A 30 8.18 6.06 14.01
CA ASP A 30 9.36 6.59 14.67
C ASP A 30 10.61 5.96 14.06
N THR A 31 11.46 6.79 13.46
CA THR A 31 12.66 6.34 12.76
C THR A 31 13.93 6.50 13.58
N THR A 32 13.83 6.95 14.85
CA THR A 32 15.00 7.27 15.66
C THR A 32 15.91 6.08 15.93
N SER A 33 15.35 4.87 16.02
CA SER A 33 16.13 3.65 16.26
C SER A 33 16.58 2.96 14.97
N MET A 34 16.21 3.49 13.81
CA MET A 34 16.60 2.91 12.53
C MET A 34 18.01 3.33 12.14
N ASN A 35 18.76 2.43 11.50
CA ASN A 35 20.01 2.79 10.87
C ASN A 35 19.73 3.57 9.58
N ASP A 36 20.78 4.11 8.94
CA ASP A 36 20.63 4.96 7.76
C ASP A 36 19.95 4.23 6.59
N GLU A 37 20.26 2.95 6.38
CA GLU A 37 19.67 2.16 5.31
C GLU A 37 18.19 1.92 5.57
N GLU A 38 17.83 1.52 6.78
CA GLU A 38 16.43 1.30 7.16
C GLU A 38 15.62 2.57 7.04
N LYS A 39 16.16 3.70 7.50
CA LYS A 39 15.49 4.98 7.41
C LYS A 39 15.28 5.41 5.96
N SER A 40 16.28 5.21 5.10
CA SER A 40 16.19 5.53 3.68
C SER A 40 15.07 4.73 3.00
N THR A 41 14.99 3.44 3.31
CA THR A 41 13.93 2.57 2.79
C THR A 41 12.56 3.01 3.28
N PHE A 42 12.43 3.29 4.58
CA PHE A 42 11.20 3.78 5.17
C PHE A 42 10.74 5.08 4.50
N ASP A 43 11.65 6.05 4.37
CA ASP A 43 11.32 7.35 3.78
C ASP A 43 10.90 7.22 2.32
N SER A 44 11.53 6.32 1.57
CA SER A 44 11.21 6.08 0.16
C SER A 44 9.79 5.51 0.02
N GLN A 45 9.46 4.54 0.83
CA GLN A 45 8.14 3.90 0.79
C GLN A 45 7.05 4.84 1.28
N LYS A 46 7.32 5.59 2.35
CA LYS A 46 6.41 6.63 2.84
C LYS A 46 6.13 7.64 1.75
N ARG A 47 7.17 8.10 1.04
CA ARG A 47 7.03 9.06 -0.04
C ARG A 47 6.12 8.53 -1.15
N THR A 48 6.28 7.27 -1.51
CA THR A 48 5.44 6.64 -2.54
C THR A 48 3.97 6.70 -2.17
N ILE A 49 3.64 6.34 -0.93
CA ILE A 49 2.26 6.36 -0.45
C ILE A 49 1.75 7.79 -0.32
N VAL A 50 2.54 8.69 0.29
CA VAL A 50 2.15 10.10 0.48
C VAL A 50 1.88 10.77 -0.85
N LYS A 51 2.71 10.55 -1.86
CA LYS A 51 2.47 11.12 -3.19
C LYS A 51 1.17 10.62 -3.80
N SER A 52 0.85 9.35 -3.62
CA SER A 52 -0.41 8.80 -4.14
C SER A 52 -1.62 9.39 -3.42
N ILE A 53 -1.49 9.66 -2.13
CA ILE A 53 -2.55 10.35 -1.36
C ILE A 53 -2.69 11.79 -1.85
N ALA A 54 -1.60 12.50 -2.03
CA ALA A 54 -1.62 13.88 -2.51
C ALA A 54 -2.28 14.00 -3.88
N LYS A 55 -2.07 13.01 -4.77
CA LYS A 55 -2.69 12.99 -6.10
C LYS A 55 -4.16 12.59 -6.08
N GLY A 56 -4.67 12.11 -4.96
CA GLY A 56 -6.03 11.60 -4.87
C GLY A 56 -6.21 10.17 -5.34
N GLN A 57 -5.13 9.48 -5.73
CA GLN A 57 -5.18 8.08 -6.11
C GLN A 57 -5.46 7.18 -4.92
N THR A 58 -4.88 7.50 -3.78
CA THR A 58 -5.05 6.77 -2.53
C THR A 58 -5.82 7.61 -1.54
N VAL A 59 -6.81 7.02 -0.89
CA VAL A 59 -7.64 7.69 0.13
C VAL A 59 -7.60 6.83 1.38
N VAL A 60 -7.37 7.45 2.53
CA VAL A 60 -7.53 6.79 3.83
C VAL A 60 -9.00 6.91 4.19
N ASN A 61 -9.73 5.79 4.17
CA ASN A 61 -11.17 5.81 4.37
C ASN A 61 -11.56 5.88 5.85
N ASP A 62 -12.87 5.87 6.13
CA ASP A 62 -13.39 6.01 7.48
C ASP A 62 -13.05 4.82 8.38
N ASN A 63 -12.67 3.68 7.79
CA ASN A 63 -12.23 2.49 8.52
C ASN A 63 -10.71 2.44 8.70
N ASP A 64 -10.00 3.51 8.33
CA ASP A 64 -8.54 3.61 8.37
C ASP A 64 -7.84 2.59 7.48
N ASP A 65 -8.52 2.17 6.41
CA ASP A 65 -7.94 1.36 5.33
C ASP A 65 -7.55 2.27 4.17
N LEU A 66 -6.66 1.78 3.30
CA LEU A 66 -6.30 2.51 2.09
C LEU A 66 -7.17 2.05 0.92
N GLU A 67 -7.84 3.02 0.28
CA GLU A 67 -8.53 2.78 -0.99
C GLU A 67 -7.66 3.31 -2.10
N ILE A 68 -7.23 2.45 -3.00
CA ILE A 68 -6.34 2.81 -4.10
C ILE A 68 -7.07 2.60 -5.43
N THR A 69 -7.13 3.66 -6.23
CA THR A 69 -7.73 3.60 -7.56
C THR A 69 -6.66 3.27 -8.58
N LEU A 70 -6.88 2.20 -9.36
CA LEU A 70 -5.94 1.80 -10.41
C LEU A 70 -5.91 2.84 -11.52
N GLY A 71 -4.70 3.21 -11.93
CA GLY A 71 -4.47 4.24 -12.95
C GLY A 71 -4.83 3.81 -14.35
N ALA A 72 -4.87 4.81 -15.25
CA ALA A 72 -5.29 4.60 -16.64
C ALA A 72 -4.35 3.70 -17.46
N LYS A 73 -3.12 3.49 -17.01
CA LYS A 73 -2.16 2.62 -17.71
C LYS A 73 -2.44 1.13 -17.49
N ASN A 74 -3.36 0.81 -16.59
CA ASN A 74 -3.76 -0.58 -16.37
C ASN A 74 -4.63 -1.08 -17.53
N PRO A 75 -4.70 -2.42 -17.72
CA PRO A 75 -5.56 -2.99 -18.77
C PRO A 75 -7.02 -2.62 -18.58
N GLU A 76 -7.77 -2.72 -19.69
CA GLU A 76 -9.22 -2.55 -19.64
C GLU A 76 -9.80 -3.55 -18.63
N GLY A 77 -10.77 -3.08 -17.86
CA GLY A 77 -11.34 -3.86 -16.77
C GLY A 77 -10.62 -3.70 -15.44
N TYR A 78 -9.39 -3.19 -15.47
CA TYR A 78 -8.60 -2.87 -14.27
C TYR A 78 -8.57 -1.37 -14.02
N ALA A 79 -8.31 -0.58 -15.07
CA ALA A 79 -8.19 0.88 -14.93
C ALA A 79 -9.44 1.47 -14.27
N GLY A 80 -9.25 2.32 -13.27
CA GLY A 80 -10.34 2.95 -12.54
C GLY A 80 -10.94 2.11 -11.43
N THR A 81 -10.52 0.87 -11.27
CA THR A 81 -10.99 0.01 -10.18
C THR A 81 -10.41 0.49 -8.85
N LYS A 82 -11.24 0.52 -7.82
CA LYS A 82 -10.80 0.82 -6.45
C LYS A 82 -10.54 -0.47 -5.70
N LEU A 83 -9.33 -0.59 -5.16
CA LEU A 83 -8.98 -1.70 -4.28
C LEU A 83 -8.87 -1.18 -2.85
N VAL A 84 -9.45 -1.90 -1.90
CA VAL A 84 -9.34 -1.56 -0.49
C VAL A 84 -8.29 -2.47 0.13
N PHE A 85 -7.25 -1.86 0.68
CA PHE A 85 -6.16 -2.57 1.36
C PHE A 85 -6.42 -2.54 2.86
N LYS A 86 -6.81 -3.68 3.40
CA LYS A 86 -7.09 -3.84 4.83
C LYS A 86 -5.87 -4.42 5.53
N ALA A 87 -5.71 -4.11 6.82
CA ALA A 87 -4.66 -4.71 7.62
C ALA A 87 -4.81 -6.25 7.57
N PRO A 88 -3.71 -6.96 7.27
CA PRO A 88 -3.79 -8.42 7.16
C PRO A 88 -3.91 -9.07 8.52
N SER A 89 -4.53 -10.26 8.55
CA SER A 89 -4.59 -11.07 9.76
C SER A 89 -3.29 -11.85 9.95
N ALA A 90 -3.14 -12.49 11.12
CA ALA A 90 -2.01 -13.37 11.38
C ALA A 90 -1.90 -14.51 10.35
N GLN A 91 -3.02 -14.95 9.79
CA GLN A 91 -3.03 -15.99 8.77
C GLN A 91 -2.24 -15.59 7.53
N ALA A 92 -2.20 -14.30 7.19
CA ALA A 92 -1.40 -13.81 6.06
C ALA A 92 0.09 -14.08 6.28
N TYR A 93 0.58 -13.86 7.49
CA TYR A 93 1.98 -14.16 7.84
C TYR A 93 2.27 -15.65 7.72
N LEU A 94 1.36 -16.49 8.21
CA LEU A 94 1.53 -17.94 8.11
C LEU A 94 1.57 -18.40 6.66
N GLY A 95 0.77 -17.79 5.79
CA GLY A 95 0.77 -18.11 4.37
C GLY A 95 2.11 -17.82 3.68
N MET A 96 2.90 -16.88 4.22
CA MET A 96 4.19 -16.55 3.65
C MET A 96 5.22 -17.64 3.82
N ASP A 97 5.05 -18.55 4.78
CA ASP A 97 5.96 -19.68 4.98
C ASP A 97 5.94 -20.67 3.82
N ASN A 98 4.93 -20.61 2.97
CA ASN A 98 4.84 -21.44 1.78
C ASN A 98 5.82 -21.04 0.68
N PHE A 99 6.49 -19.90 0.84
CA PHE A 99 7.41 -19.38 -0.16
C PHE A 99 8.85 -19.47 0.33
N LYS A 100 9.77 -19.69 -0.63
CA LYS A 100 11.20 -19.78 -0.33
C LYS A 100 11.76 -18.40 0.00
N VAL A 101 12.88 -18.36 0.69
CA VAL A 101 13.55 -17.11 1.10
C VAL A 101 13.80 -16.18 -0.09
N ASN A 102 14.11 -16.72 -1.26
CA ASN A 102 14.41 -15.93 -2.46
C ASN A 102 13.14 -15.52 -3.25
N GLN A 103 11.96 -15.83 -2.76
CA GLN A 103 10.69 -15.47 -3.41
C GLN A 103 10.05 -14.25 -2.76
N ASN A 104 10.85 -13.17 -2.59
CA ASN A 104 10.37 -11.97 -1.90
C ASN A 104 9.19 -11.30 -2.61
N VAL A 105 9.22 -11.19 -3.93
CA VAL A 105 8.12 -10.59 -4.69
C VAL A 105 6.86 -11.44 -4.56
N HIS A 106 7.00 -12.76 -4.61
CA HIS A 106 5.86 -13.66 -4.42
C HIS A 106 5.23 -13.51 -3.04
N LYS A 107 6.07 -13.36 -2.00
CA LYS A 107 5.58 -13.11 -0.64
C LYS A 107 4.80 -11.81 -0.55
N MET A 108 5.30 -10.76 -1.20
CA MET A 108 4.64 -9.47 -1.24
C MET A 108 3.27 -9.57 -1.92
N VAL A 109 3.21 -10.28 -3.05
CA VAL A 109 1.96 -10.46 -3.79
C VAL A 109 0.96 -11.30 -2.98
N ALA A 110 1.43 -12.33 -2.29
CA ALA A 110 0.57 -13.11 -1.40
C ALA A 110 -0.02 -12.23 -0.30
N TYR A 111 0.78 -11.30 0.21
CA TYR A 111 0.33 -10.33 1.21
C TYR A 111 -0.72 -9.38 0.63
N MET A 112 -0.48 -8.86 -0.58
CA MET A 112 -1.45 -8.01 -1.28
C MET A 112 -2.79 -8.74 -1.47
N SER A 113 -2.71 -10.02 -1.83
CA SER A 113 -3.90 -10.87 -1.98
C SER A 113 -4.69 -10.96 -0.67
N ALA A 114 -3.98 -11.20 0.45
CA ALA A 114 -4.61 -11.27 1.76
C ALA A 114 -5.24 -9.93 2.17
N MET A 115 -4.60 -8.81 1.83
CA MET A 115 -5.08 -7.48 2.20
C MET A 115 -6.30 -7.05 1.39
N THR A 116 -6.39 -7.45 0.12
CA THR A 116 -7.42 -6.98 -0.81
C THR A 116 -8.52 -7.97 -1.08
N GLY A 117 -8.30 -9.25 -0.79
CA GLY A 117 -9.22 -10.31 -1.16
C GLY A 117 -9.18 -10.71 -2.64
N LYS A 118 -8.20 -10.19 -3.39
CA LYS A 118 -8.03 -10.56 -4.80
C LYS A 118 -7.06 -11.72 -4.94
N ASP A 119 -7.23 -12.54 -5.98
CA ASP A 119 -6.32 -13.65 -6.27
C ASP A 119 -4.92 -13.14 -6.59
N ILE A 120 -3.91 -13.97 -6.29
CA ILE A 120 -2.53 -13.63 -6.62
C ILE A 120 -2.37 -13.30 -8.11
N ALA A 121 -3.04 -14.05 -8.99
CA ALA A 121 -2.97 -13.83 -10.43
C ALA A 121 -3.50 -12.44 -10.85
N TYR A 122 -4.39 -11.84 -10.06
CA TYR A 122 -4.91 -10.50 -10.34
C TYR A 122 -3.79 -9.47 -10.46
N PHE A 123 -2.77 -9.59 -9.62
CA PHE A 123 -1.69 -8.61 -9.53
C PHE A 123 -0.68 -8.72 -10.66
N SER A 124 -0.68 -9.83 -11.40
CA SER A 124 0.26 -10.04 -12.51
C SER A 124 0.08 -9.06 -13.66
N LYS A 125 -1.09 -8.45 -13.79
CA LYS A 125 -1.44 -7.53 -14.88
C LYS A 125 -1.42 -6.06 -14.45
N ILE A 126 -1.12 -5.79 -13.20
CA ILE A 126 -1.14 -4.42 -12.67
C ILE A 126 0.02 -3.61 -13.29
N ALA A 127 -0.25 -2.37 -13.68
CA ALA A 127 0.76 -1.47 -14.21
C ALA A 127 1.86 -1.24 -13.18
N ASN A 128 3.10 -1.12 -13.65
CA ASN A 128 4.29 -1.08 -12.79
C ASN A 128 4.23 -0.01 -11.71
N ALA A 129 3.75 1.19 -12.04
CA ALA A 129 3.68 2.28 -11.05
C ALA A 129 2.75 1.95 -9.90
N ASP A 130 1.58 1.35 -10.20
CA ASP A 130 0.64 0.96 -9.17
C ASP A 130 1.14 -0.24 -8.38
N PHE A 131 1.82 -1.17 -9.05
CA PHE A 131 2.41 -2.32 -8.37
C PHE A 131 3.45 -1.88 -7.33
N LYS A 132 4.28 -0.88 -7.66
CA LYS A 132 5.25 -0.33 -6.72
C LYS A 132 4.57 0.31 -5.50
N LEU A 133 3.44 0.97 -5.72
CA LEU A 133 2.65 1.53 -4.64
C LEU A 133 2.13 0.40 -3.72
N PHE A 134 1.60 -0.67 -4.31
CA PHE A 134 1.12 -1.82 -3.53
C PHE A 134 2.24 -2.47 -2.74
N MET A 135 3.44 -2.57 -3.33
CA MET A 135 4.61 -3.11 -2.63
C MET A 135 4.98 -2.25 -1.42
N ALA A 136 4.89 -0.94 -1.55
CA ALA A 136 5.17 -0.04 -0.43
C ALA A 136 4.19 -0.28 0.72
N VAL A 137 2.90 -0.39 0.41
CA VAL A 137 1.87 -0.67 1.42
C VAL A 137 2.13 -2.01 2.12
N ALA A 138 2.36 -3.07 1.33
CA ALA A 138 2.60 -4.40 1.88
C ALA A 138 3.85 -4.42 2.77
N THR A 139 4.89 -3.74 2.36
CA THR A 139 6.15 -3.70 3.11
C THR A 139 5.95 -3.10 4.51
N PHE A 140 5.15 -2.06 4.64
CA PHE A 140 4.89 -1.47 5.95
C PHE A 140 4.26 -2.47 6.92
N PHE A 141 3.37 -3.33 6.44
CA PHE A 141 2.78 -4.35 7.30
C PHE A 141 3.73 -5.51 7.61
N ILE A 142 4.62 -5.84 6.68
CA ILE A 142 5.56 -6.94 6.87
C ILE A 142 6.70 -6.55 7.82
N THR A 143 7.22 -5.33 7.70
CA THR A 143 8.42 -4.90 8.42
C THR A 143 8.11 -4.11 9.69
N ASN A 144 6.91 -3.67 9.85
CA ASN A 144 6.46 -2.90 11.01
C ASN A 144 5.26 -3.58 11.66
#